data_70031f23b3eb07b27caab1efc66e126d
#
_entry.id   70031f23b3eb07b27caab1efc66e126d
#
_cell.length_a   1.000
_cell.length_b   1.000
_cell.length_c   1.000
_cell.angle_alpha   90.00
_cell.angle_beta   90.00
_cell.angle_gamma   90.00
#
_symmetry.space_group_name_H-M   'P 1'
#
loop_
_entity.id
_entity.type
_entity.pdbx_description
1 polymer ?
#
loop_
_entity_poly.entity_id
_entity_poly.type
_entity_poly.pdbx_seq_one_letter_code
_entity_poly.pdbx_strand_id
1 'polypeptide(L)'
;MKDRERIRQQLTASPRVVASIVTAVRAQVPAYAVLDDSRLQEVRAIAAWALERMLELWATDGALTPADLRRFRGIAAARAADGRPVQAVLRAYRVAATVLTDEVAHGTPAPDAPDAFAFVRMALTILDLLSEEMVTAYTAASEDLAGDRDRALRLLLDDLIAGRHASLGALTDRAARLGRQLPDPYSLLVAEPLALAGPPVTQEAALGLLAALDGHAHDATALATVRASRLVLLLPAAAGAAAPEALRERGLRGCAISGESQDRIAVAYRLAADALDTAPAHAHHPARLLTDGDAQVLALLGGRPAAAPEQISRLILGPLVRPGRGPLLAALTTYLDEGSANAAARSLGLHPQSLRYRLRRIADLTLRDPRDPWQRLTLDIARTIGH
;
A
#
# COMPACT_ATOMS: atom_id res chain seq x y z
N MET A 1 41.63 11.91 39.02
CA MET A 1 41.47 10.44 38.74
C MET A 1 40.92 9.65 39.94
N LYS A 2 41.49 9.74 41.15
CA LYS A 2 40.97 8.96 42.30
C LYS A 2 39.52 9.32 42.69
N ASP A 3 39.15 10.58 42.57
CA ASP A 3 37.82 11.05 42.93
C ASP A 3 36.76 10.67 41.87
N ARG A 4 37.08 10.70 40.56
CA ARG A 4 36.20 10.22 39.51
C ARG A 4 35.88 8.72 39.69
N GLU A 5 36.86 7.87 40.00
CA GLU A 5 36.68 6.46 40.24
C GLU A 5 35.80 6.20 41.46
N ARG A 6 35.95 7.00 42.53
CA ARG A 6 35.08 6.89 43.72
C ARG A 6 33.62 7.25 43.41
N ILE A 7 33.42 8.37 42.69
CA ILE A 7 32.08 8.79 42.25
C ILE A 7 31.48 7.73 41.34
N ARG A 8 32.23 7.17 40.37
CA ARG A 8 31.79 6.06 39.51
C ARG A 8 31.27 4.91 40.34
N GLN A 9 32.06 4.40 41.30
CA GLN A 9 31.68 3.26 42.12
C GLN A 9 30.42 3.55 42.95
N GLN A 10 30.29 4.73 43.52
CA GLN A 10 29.14 5.14 44.31
C GLN A 10 27.86 5.21 43.46
N LEU A 11 27.90 5.84 42.29
CA LEU A 11 26.71 6.00 41.41
C LEU A 11 26.30 4.66 40.75
N THR A 12 27.27 3.83 40.34
CA THR A 12 27.02 2.52 39.80
C THR A 12 26.40 1.54 40.86
N ALA A 13 26.82 1.62 42.11
CA ALA A 13 26.26 0.82 43.19
C ALA A 13 24.88 1.28 43.65
N SER A 14 24.39 2.45 43.22
CA SER A 14 23.14 3.03 43.67
C SER A 14 21.97 2.68 42.73
N PRO A 15 21.02 1.81 43.10
CA PRO A 15 19.82 1.54 42.31
C PRO A 15 18.93 2.78 42.11
N ARG A 16 19.11 3.81 42.95
CA ARG A 16 18.31 5.04 42.90
C ARG A 16 18.56 5.84 41.63
N VAL A 17 19.80 5.88 41.12
CA VAL A 17 20.17 6.65 39.93
C VAL A 17 19.43 6.13 38.70
N VAL A 18 19.41 4.82 38.48
CA VAL A 18 18.65 4.19 37.41
C VAL A 18 17.15 4.46 37.56
N ALA A 19 16.63 4.36 38.77
CA ALA A 19 15.22 4.65 39.03
C ALA A 19 14.87 6.13 38.73
N SER A 20 15.74 7.09 39.13
CA SER A 20 15.57 8.52 38.81
C SER A 20 15.54 8.76 37.31
N ILE A 21 16.47 8.16 36.54
CA ILE A 21 16.52 8.24 35.08
C ILE A 21 15.21 7.74 34.47
N VAL A 22 14.76 6.53 34.85
CA VAL A 22 13.55 5.93 34.29
C VAL A 22 12.31 6.76 34.64
N THR A 23 12.22 7.28 35.87
CA THR A 23 11.12 8.16 36.30
C THR A 23 11.10 9.45 35.50
N ALA A 24 12.23 10.10 35.30
CA ALA A 24 12.34 11.32 34.53
C ALA A 24 11.98 11.10 33.03
N VAL A 25 12.46 9.99 32.44
CA VAL A 25 12.12 9.63 31.06
C VAL A 25 10.62 9.39 30.90
N ARG A 26 9.98 8.67 31.84
CA ARG A 26 8.53 8.45 31.78
C ARG A 26 7.73 9.75 31.93
N ALA A 27 8.18 10.66 32.78
CA ALA A 27 7.50 11.93 33.02
C ALA A 27 7.63 12.90 31.84
N GLN A 28 8.77 12.89 31.13
CA GLN A 28 9.10 13.89 30.11
C GLN A 28 8.93 13.40 28.65
N VAL A 29 8.80 12.07 28.43
CA VAL A 29 8.68 11.48 27.10
C VAL A 29 7.40 10.66 27.01
N PRO A 30 6.32 11.17 26.39
CA PRO A 30 5.00 10.53 26.37
C PRO A 30 5.02 9.08 25.87
N ALA A 31 5.86 8.75 24.87
CA ALA A 31 6.00 7.39 24.34
C ALA A 31 6.55 6.37 25.36
N TYR A 32 7.09 6.83 26.48
CA TYR A 32 7.57 5.97 27.56
C TYR A 32 6.60 5.93 28.76
N ALA A 33 5.65 6.85 28.83
CA ALA A 33 4.65 6.88 29.91
C ALA A 33 3.70 5.70 29.87
N VAL A 34 3.40 5.19 28.67
CA VAL A 34 2.42 4.11 28.38
C VAL A 34 3.02 2.70 28.33
N LEU A 35 4.32 2.55 28.66
CA LEU A 35 4.99 1.24 28.60
C LEU A 35 4.54 0.33 29.72
N ASP A 36 4.34 -0.95 29.38
CA ASP A 36 4.12 -2.03 30.34
C ASP A 36 5.39 -2.37 31.15
N ASP A 37 5.23 -3.18 32.20
CA ASP A 37 6.31 -3.52 33.11
C ASP A 37 7.46 -4.30 32.43
N SER A 38 7.17 -5.16 31.47
CA SER A 38 8.19 -5.90 30.73
C SER A 38 9.10 -4.96 29.93
N ARG A 39 8.50 -4.05 29.17
CA ARG A 39 9.25 -3.03 28.40
C ARG A 39 9.97 -2.04 29.29
N LEU A 40 9.43 -1.73 30.47
CA LEU A 40 10.12 -0.91 31.47
C LEU A 40 11.34 -1.60 32.04
N GLN A 41 11.35 -2.93 32.19
CA GLN A 41 12.54 -3.68 32.58
C GLN A 41 13.66 -3.56 31.55
N GLU A 42 13.33 -3.63 30.24
CA GLU A 42 14.31 -3.40 29.18
C GLU A 42 14.91 -1.97 29.25
N VAL A 43 14.05 -0.97 29.45
CA VAL A 43 14.49 0.43 29.59
C VAL A 43 15.42 0.57 30.80
N ARG A 44 15.11 -0.07 31.93
CA ARG A 44 15.99 -0.08 33.11
C ARG A 44 17.33 -0.73 32.82
N ALA A 45 17.34 -1.86 32.13
CA ALA A 45 18.57 -2.57 31.77
C ALA A 45 19.46 -1.73 30.84
N ILE A 46 18.86 -1.04 29.84
CA ILE A 46 19.58 -0.13 28.96
C ILE A 46 20.12 1.06 29.73
N ALA A 47 19.31 1.66 30.61
CA ALA A 47 19.74 2.81 31.43
C ALA A 47 20.87 2.42 32.38
N ALA A 48 20.82 1.25 33.03
CA ALA A 48 21.88 0.75 33.90
C ALA A 48 23.20 0.55 33.12
N TRP A 49 23.15 -0.10 31.98
CA TRP A 49 24.33 -0.29 31.12
C TRP A 49 24.90 1.04 30.62
N ALA A 50 24.06 1.96 30.14
CA ALA A 50 24.51 3.25 29.66
C ALA A 50 25.14 4.09 30.78
N LEU A 51 24.54 4.08 31.98
CA LEU A 51 25.08 4.72 33.17
C LEU A 51 26.49 4.20 33.50
N GLU A 52 26.63 2.88 33.64
CA GLU A 52 27.92 2.26 33.95
C GLU A 52 28.98 2.64 32.89
N ARG A 53 28.61 2.55 31.63
CA ARG A 53 29.52 2.83 30.50
C ARG A 53 29.94 4.31 30.47
N MET A 54 29.02 5.24 30.65
CA MET A 54 29.34 6.68 30.68
C MET A 54 30.26 7.04 31.82
N LEU A 55 29.99 6.50 33.01
CA LEU A 55 30.84 6.75 34.18
C LEU A 55 32.25 6.12 34.03
N GLU A 56 32.36 4.96 33.42
CA GLU A 56 33.64 4.31 33.10
C GLU A 56 34.44 5.18 32.13
N LEU A 57 33.83 5.64 31.02
CA LEU A 57 34.48 6.51 30.05
C LEU A 57 34.98 7.81 30.68
N TRP A 58 34.19 8.41 31.57
CA TRP A 58 34.60 9.59 32.29
C TRP A 58 35.75 9.33 33.25
N ALA A 59 35.74 8.22 33.99
CA ALA A 59 36.79 7.86 34.95
C ALA A 59 38.14 7.57 34.27
N THR A 60 38.09 7.06 33.04
CA THR A 60 39.29 6.64 32.26
C THR A 60 39.70 7.61 31.18
N ASP A 61 39.00 8.73 30.99
CA ASP A 61 39.12 9.63 29.82
C ASP A 61 39.00 8.85 28.48
N GLY A 62 38.15 7.82 28.47
CA GLY A 62 37.95 6.91 27.36
C GLY A 62 36.97 7.45 26.30
N ALA A 63 36.82 6.70 25.22
CA ALA A 63 35.85 6.97 24.15
C ALA A 63 34.99 5.73 23.88
N LEU A 64 33.82 5.92 23.24
CA LEU A 64 32.95 4.81 22.82
C LEU A 64 33.70 3.89 21.85
N THR A 65 33.58 2.61 22.08
CA THR A 65 34.17 1.58 21.21
C THR A 65 33.21 1.19 20.08
N PRO A 66 33.69 0.53 19.02
CA PRO A 66 32.82 -0.04 17.99
C PRO A 66 31.77 -1.03 18.55
N ALA A 67 32.06 -1.70 19.69
CA ALA A 67 31.13 -2.58 20.36
C ALA A 67 29.97 -1.80 21.02
N ASP A 68 30.30 -0.66 21.66
CA ASP A 68 29.30 0.24 22.23
C ASP A 68 28.35 0.78 21.13
N LEU A 69 28.92 1.25 20.00
CA LEU A 69 28.14 1.76 18.88
C LEU A 69 27.24 0.68 18.26
N ARG A 70 27.73 -0.57 18.11
CA ARG A 70 26.88 -1.68 17.66
C ARG A 70 25.70 -1.91 18.60
N ARG A 71 25.90 -1.81 19.91
CA ARG A 71 24.82 -1.97 20.89
C ARG A 71 23.77 -0.86 20.77
N PHE A 72 24.19 0.39 20.60
CA PHE A 72 23.27 1.51 20.37
C PHE A 72 22.50 1.38 19.06
N ARG A 73 23.14 0.95 17.98
CA ARG A 73 22.45 0.63 16.69
C ARG A 73 21.41 -0.46 16.88
N GLY A 74 21.73 -1.54 17.61
CA GLY A 74 20.78 -2.62 17.93
C GLY A 74 19.58 -2.12 18.74
N ILE A 75 19.80 -1.20 19.70
CA ILE A 75 18.71 -0.55 20.44
C ILE A 75 17.83 0.27 19.50
N ALA A 76 18.43 1.05 18.59
CA ALA A 76 17.68 1.86 17.62
C ALA A 76 16.83 1.00 16.69
N ALA A 77 17.39 -0.08 16.15
CA ALA A 77 16.66 -1.04 15.32
C ALA A 77 15.49 -1.71 16.06
N ALA A 78 15.70 -2.12 17.32
CA ALA A 78 14.63 -2.66 18.16
C ALA A 78 13.51 -1.62 18.41
N ARG A 79 13.85 -0.35 18.60
CA ARG A 79 12.84 0.71 18.77
C ARG A 79 12.10 1.02 17.49
N ALA A 80 12.73 0.89 16.32
CA ALA A 80 12.04 0.95 15.02
C ALA A 80 11.02 -0.19 14.88
N ALA A 81 11.40 -1.42 15.25
CA ALA A 81 10.50 -2.57 15.24
C ALA A 81 9.30 -2.42 16.21
N ASP A 82 9.50 -1.76 17.35
CA ASP A 82 8.43 -1.40 18.29
C ASP A 82 7.52 -0.27 17.78
N GLY A 83 7.82 0.37 16.64
CA GLY A 83 7.09 1.54 16.13
C GLY A 83 7.28 2.80 16.99
N ARG A 84 8.32 2.88 17.80
CA ARG A 84 8.58 4.02 18.68
C ARG A 84 9.30 5.13 17.92
N PRO A 85 8.76 6.37 17.85
CA PRO A 85 9.38 7.46 17.08
C PRO A 85 10.83 7.72 17.50
N VAL A 86 11.74 7.87 16.53
CA VAL A 86 13.17 8.12 16.80
C VAL A 86 13.39 9.35 17.68
N GLN A 87 12.57 10.40 17.52
CA GLN A 87 12.63 11.61 18.33
C GLN A 87 12.36 11.33 19.81
N ALA A 88 11.45 10.39 20.13
CA ALA A 88 11.18 9.98 21.50
C ALA A 88 12.37 9.22 22.09
N VAL A 89 13.03 8.39 21.28
CA VAL A 89 14.24 7.66 21.70
C VAL A 89 15.37 8.63 22.02
N LEU A 90 15.68 9.56 21.11
CA LEU A 90 16.72 10.57 21.32
C LEU A 90 16.42 11.51 22.50
N ARG A 91 15.13 11.84 22.72
CA ARG A 91 14.72 12.63 23.87
C ARG A 91 14.97 11.89 25.17
N ALA A 92 14.71 10.57 25.21
CA ALA A 92 14.97 9.75 26.40
C ALA A 92 16.45 9.75 26.77
N TYR A 93 17.37 9.66 25.80
CA TYR A 93 18.82 9.76 26.07
C TYR A 93 19.23 11.14 26.58
N ARG A 94 18.68 12.23 26.04
CA ARG A 94 18.95 13.59 26.54
C ARG A 94 18.47 13.78 27.96
N VAL A 95 17.25 13.32 28.29
CA VAL A 95 16.71 13.35 29.67
C VAL A 95 17.58 12.53 30.60
N ALA A 96 18.00 11.33 30.18
CA ALA A 96 18.90 10.48 30.99
C ALA A 96 20.26 11.17 31.26
N ALA A 97 20.85 11.82 30.24
CA ALA A 97 22.08 12.53 30.37
C ALA A 97 21.97 13.74 31.32
N THR A 98 20.85 14.48 31.28
CA THR A 98 20.58 15.58 32.22
C THR A 98 20.53 15.07 33.65
N VAL A 99 19.73 14.03 33.92
CA VAL A 99 19.65 13.42 35.27
C VAL A 99 21.00 12.93 35.73
N LEU A 100 21.79 12.28 34.88
CA LEU A 100 23.11 11.79 35.25
C LEU A 100 24.09 12.95 35.53
N THR A 101 24.00 14.02 34.77
CA THR A 101 24.82 15.24 35.02
C THR A 101 24.53 15.83 36.40
N ASP A 102 23.23 15.89 36.76
CA ASP A 102 22.79 16.36 38.06
C ASP A 102 23.29 15.44 39.21
N GLU A 103 23.17 14.12 39.01
CA GLU A 103 23.66 13.12 40.00
C GLU A 103 25.17 13.17 40.19
N VAL A 104 25.95 13.41 39.11
CA VAL A 104 27.41 13.61 39.18
C VAL A 104 27.73 14.89 39.90
N ALA A 105 27.05 16.00 39.58
CA ALA A 105 27.28 17.31 40.18
C ALA A 105 27.01 17.36 41.69
N HIS A 106 25.99 16.59 42.15
CA HIS A 106 25.57 16.51 43.56
C HIS A 106 26.17 15.31 44.31
N GLY A 107 27.06 14.54 43.67
CA GLY A 107 27.75 13.40 44.26
C GLY A 107 28.56 13.79 45.53
N THR A 108 28.81 12.82 46.42
CA THR A 108 29.62 13.05 47.59
C THR A 108 30.80 12.06 47.62
N PRO A 109 32.06 12.54 47.44
CA PRO A 109 32.45 13.94 47.25
C PRO A 109 31.99 14.52 45.92
N ALA A 110 31.72 15.82 45.87
CA ALA A 110 31.45 16.50 44.61
C ALA A 110 32.74 16.54 43.76
N PRO A 111 32.62 16.37 42.41
CA PRO A 111 33.77 16.54 41.52
C PRO A 111 34.26 17.99 41.57
N ASP A 112 35.56 18.20 41.33
CA ASP A 112 36.07 19.55 41.10
C ASP A 112 35.52 20.12 39.77
N ALA A 113 35.66 21.45 39.61
CA ALA A 113 35.14 22.11 38.42
C ALA A 113 35.70 21.53 37.09
N PRO A 114 37.02 21.28 36.96
CA PRO A 114 37.57 20.64 35.76
C PRO A 114 36.97 19.27 35.47
N ASP A 115 36.77 18.42 36.47
CA ASP A 115 36.18 17.08 36.33
C ASP A 115 34.70 17.13 35.99
N ALA A 116 33.95 18.08 36.56
CA ALA A 116 32.54 18.31 36.19
C ALA A 116 32.42 18.80 34.73
N PHE A 117 33.22 19.74 34.29
CA PHE A 117 33.26 20.19 32.91
C PHE A 117 33.69 19.08 31.94
N ALA A 118 34.65 18.22 32.33
CA ALA A 118 35.06 17.08 31.52
C ALA A 118 33.88 16.09 31.32
N PHE A 119 33.08 15.84 32.37
CA PHE A 119 31.88 15.01 32.28
C PHE A 119 30.86 15.60 31.31
N VAL A 120 30.50 16.87 31.46
CA VAL A 120 29.50 17.52 30.57
C VAL A 120 29.97 17.52 29.12
N ARG A 121 31.23 17.85 28.85
CA ARG A 121 31.78 17.82 27.48
C ARG A 121 31.73 16.41 26.89
N MET A 122 32.13 15.40 27.65
CA MET A 122 32.02 14.00 27.22
C MET A 122 30.58 13.60 26.94
N ALA A 123 29.63 13.94 27.82
CA ALA A 123 28.22 13.63 27.66
C ALA A 123 27.64 14.27 26.38
N LEU A 124 27.99 15.53 26.10
CA LEU A 124 27.57 16.21 24.85
C LEU A 124 28.15 15.55 23.60
N THR A 125 29.45 15.21 23.61
CA THR A 125 30.09 14.50 22.49
C THR A 125 29.47 13.12 22.25
N ILE A 126 29.19 12.38 23.32
CA ILE A 126 28.53 11.08 23.23
C ILE A 126 27.08 11.21 22.69
N LEU A 127 26.30 12.20 23.18
CA LEU A 127 24.95 12.44 22.70
C LEU A 127 24.90 12.81 21.22
N ASP A 128 25.86 13.60 20.74
CA ASP A 128 25.98 13.97 19.34
C ASP A 128 26.23 12.73 18.47
N LEU A 129 27.28 11.97 18.80
CA LEU A 129 27.62 10.74 18.10
C LEU A 129 26.49 9.70 18.13
N LEU A 130 25.85 9.53 19.30
CA LEU A 130 24.71 8.61 19.43
C LEU A 130 23.52 9.06 18.60
N SER A 131 23.26 10.36 18.51
CA SER A 131 22.14 10.88 17.72
C SER A 131 22.31 10.52 16.24
N GLU A 132 23.50 10.69 15.68
CA GLU A 132 23.84 10.35 14.30
C GLU A 132 23.72 8.83 14.05
N GLU A 133 24.38 8.02 14.87
CA GLU A 133 24.40 6.56 14.74
C GLU A 133 23.01 5.94 14.92
N MET A 134 22.24 6.43 15.88
CA MET A 134 20.90 5.91 16.14
C MET A 134 19.89 6.31 15.08
N VAL A 135 19.96 7.53 14.53
CA VAL A 135 19.08 7.96 13.44
C VAL A 135 19.36 7.09 12.21
N THR A 136 20.62 6.91 11.85
CA THR A 136 21.03 6.09 10.71
C THR A 136 20.54 4.64 10.86
N ALA A 137 20.79 4.00 12.00
CA ALA A 137 20.38 2.63 12.25
C ALA A 137 18.84 2.46 12.33
N TYR A 138 18.16 3.44 12.92
CA TYR A 138 16.69 3.45 12.98
C TYR A 138 16.06 3.57 11.59
N THR A 139 16.59 4.48 10.75
CA THR A 139 16.09 4.67 9.38
C THR A 139 16.29 3.41 8.56
N ALA A 140 17.49 2.82 8.57
CA ALA A 140 17.78 1.57 7.88
C ALA A 140 16.85 0.42 8.33
N ALA A 141 16.67 0.24 9.63
CA ALA A 141 15.75 -0.80 10.16
C ALA A 141 14.29 -0.53 9.77
N SER A 142 13.85 0.73 9.72
CA SER A 142 12.51 1.10 9.30
C SER A 142 12.28 0.83 7.80
N GLU A 143 13.28 1.10 6.96
CA GLU A 143 13.24 0.81 5.52
C GLU A 143 13.21 -0.68 5.25
N ASP A 144 14.00 -1.50 5.97
CA ASP A 144 14.01 -2.95 5.88
C ASP A 144 12.62 -3.53 6.25
N LEU A 145 12.04 -3.07 7.36
CA LEU A 145 10.71 -3.49 7.81
C LEU A 145 9.61 -3.11 6.80
N ALA A 146 9.70 -1.92 6.21
CA ALA A 146 8.77 -1.48 5.16
C ALA A 146 8.93 -2.35 3.90
N GLY A 147 10.17 -2.62 3.47
CA GLY A 147 10.47 -3.48 2.33
C GLY A 147 9.98 -4.93 2.51
N ASP A 148 10.13 -5.50 3.69
CA ASP A 148 9.61 -6.83 4.03
C ASP A 148 8.09 -6.87 4.03
N ARG A 149 7.44 -5.83 4.53
CA ARG A 149 5.98 -5.69 4.47
C ARG A 149 5.47 -5.59 3.04
N ASP A 150 6.10 -4.76 2.22
CA ASP A 150 5.74 -4.60 0.80
C ASP A 150 5.93 -5.91 0.03
N ARG A 151 7.02 -6.64 0.31
CA ARG A 151 7.23 -7.98 -0.25
C ARG A 151 6.14 -8.95 0.16
N ALA A 152 5.73 -8.95 1.44
CA ALA A 152 4.67 -9.81 1.94
C ALA A 152 3.31 -9.48 1.32
N LEU A 153 3.01 -8.20 1.05
CA LEU A 153 1.79 -7.75 0.37
C LEU A 153 1.76 -8.18 -1.10
N ARG A 154 2.91 -8.08 -1.80
CA ARG A 154 3.02 -8.62 -3.18
C ARG A 154 2.75 -10.11 -3.24
N LEU A 155 3.39 -10.89 -2.35
CA LEU A 155 3.19 -12.33 -2.27
C LEU A 155 1.73 -12.68 -1.92
N LEU A 156 1.06 -11.88 -1.10
CA LEU A 156 -0.36 -12.06 -0.82
C LEU A 156 -1.21 -11.91 -2.09
N LEU A 157 -0.98 -10.85 -2.87
CA LEU A 157 -1.70 -10.65 -4.13
C LEU A 157 -1.35 -11.73 -5.16
N ASP A 158 -0.08 -12.14 -5.26
CA ASP A 158 0.34 -13.22 -6.14
C ASP A 158 -0.34 -14.56 -5.81
N ASP A 159 -0.56 -14.86 -4.53
CA ASP A 159 -1.28 -16.05 -4.10
C ASP A 159 -2.77 -15.96 -4.43
N LEU A 160 -3.39 -14.78 -4.25
CA LEU A 160 -4.77 -14.50 -4.63
C LEU A 160 -5.02 -14.74 -6.12
N ILE A 161 -4.24 -14.10 -6.99
CA ILE A 161 -4.41 -14.20 -8.46
C ILE A 161 -4.02 -15.56 -9.02
N ALA A 162 -3.18 -16.32 -8.30
CA ALA A 162 -2.82 -17.69 -8.68
C ALA A 162 -3.81 -18.74 -8.13
N GLY A 163 -4.70 -18.36 -7.21
CA GLY A 163 -5.58 -19.28 -6.51
C GLY A 163 -4.85 -20.26 -5.58
N ARG A 164 -3.66 -19.89 -5.09
CA ARG A 164 -2.82 -20.72 -4.22
C ARG A 164 -3.09 -20.42 -2.75
N HIS A 165 -4.29 -20.72 -2.29
CA HIS A 165 -4.67 -20.50 -0.90
C HIS A 165 -5.55 -21.66 -0.38
N ALA A 166 -5.38 -22.02 0.87
CA ALA A 166 -6.16 -23.07 1.52
C ALA A 166 -7.60 -22.62 1.80
N SER A 167 -7.80 -21.34 2.14
CA SER A 167 -9.10 -20.74 2.36
C SER A 167 -9.02 -19.20 2.27
N LEU A 168 -10.14 -18.55 1.99
CA LEU A 168 -10.24 -17.08 2.04
C LEU A 168 -9.99 -16.53 3.43
N GLY A 169 -10.44 -17.20 4.48
CA GLY A 169 -10.19 -16.80 5.85
C GLY A 169 -8.69 -16.67 6.16
N ALA A 170 -7.88 -17.66 5.73
CA ALA A 170 -6.43 -17.62 5.91
C ALA A 170 -5.77 -16.43 5.18
N LEU A 171 -6.28 -16.04 4.00
CA LEU A 171 -5.79 -14.86 3.27
C LEU A 171 -6.21 -13.56 3.96
N THR A 172 -7.46 -13.47 4.39
CA THR A 172 -7.99 -12.31 5.14
C THR A 172 -7.21 -12.10 6.43
N ASP A 173 -6.94 -13.16 7.18
CA ASP A 173 -6.10 -13.11 8.39
C ASP A 173 -4.67 -12.68 8.08
N ARG A 174 -4.10 -13.16 6.98
CA ARG A 174 -2.76 -12.75 6.52
C ARG A 174 -2.75 -11.28 6.13
N ALA A 175 -3.76 -10.79 5.40
CA ALA A 175 -3.92 -9.38 5.06
C ALA A 175 -4.02 -8.52 6.33
N ALA A 176 -4.85 -8.92 7.29
CA ALA A 176 -5.03 -8.21 8.57
C ALA A 176 -3.72 -8.11 9.36
N ARG A 177 -2.93 -9.19 9.44
CA ARG A 177 -1.59 -9.15 10.07
C ARG A 177 -0.63 -8.18 9.39
N LEU A 178 -0.79 -7.94 8.09
CA LEU A 178 -0.03 -6.95 7.32
C LEU A 178 -0.66 -5.54 7.40
N GLY A 179 -1.69 -5.36 8.23
CA GLY A 179 -2.41 -4.08 8.37
C GLY A 179 -3.16 -3.68 7.10
N ARG A 180 -3.68 -4.68 6.35
CA ARG A 180 -4.49 -4.49 5.15
C ARG A 180 -5.81 -5.23 5.28
N GLN A 181 -6.83 -4.72 4.58
CA GLN A 181 -8.10 -5.42 4.37
C GLN A 181 -8.23 -5.69 2.87
N LEU A 182 -8.72 -6.86 2.51
CA LEU A 182 -8.99 -7.14 1.10
C LEU A 182 -10.28 -6.41 0.68
N PRO A 183 -10.30 -5.74 -0.48
CA PRO A 183 -11.48 -5.01 -0.93
C PRO A 183 -12.65 -5.95 -1.24
N ASP A 184 -13.85 -5.55 -0.85
CA ASP A 184 -15.12 -6.25 -1.09
C ASP A 184 -16.26 -5.20 -1.13
N PRO A 185 -16.85 -4.90 -2.30
CA PRO A 185 -16.51 -5.40 -3.64
C PRO A 185 -15.16 -4.86 -4.16
N TYR A 186 -14.58 -5.58 -5.12
CA TYR A 186 -13.27 -5.24 -5.69
C TYR A 186 -13.33 -4.89 -7.19
N SER A 187 -12.30 -4.21 -7.67
CA SER A 187 -11.92 -4.08 -9.08
C SER A 187 -10.49 -4.59 -9.27
N LEU A 188 -10.31 -5.59 -10.12
CA LEU A 188 -8.99 -6.11 -10.50
C LEU A 188 -8.59 -5.48 -11.84
N LEU A 189 -7.58 -4.61 -11.83
CA LEU A 189 -7.01 -4.00 -13.02
C LEU A 189 -5.74 -4.73 -13.42
N VAL A 190 -5.69 -5.24 -14.64
CA VAL A 190 -4.48 -5.75 -15.28
C VAL A 190 -4.10 -4.78 -16.39
N ALA A 191 -2.86 -4.28 -16.38
CA ALA A 191 -2.41 -3.27 -17.33
C ALA A 191 -1.04 -3.63 -17.92
N GLU A 192 -0.80 -3.22 -19.16
CA GLU A 192 0.44 -3.45 -19.89
C GLU A 192 0.77 -2.22 -20.76
N PRO A 193 2.02 -2.04 -21.21
CA PRO A 193 2.38 -0.99 -22.16
C PRO A 193 1.57 -1.08 -23.45
N LEU A 194 1.14 0.07 -23.96
CA LEU A 194 0.39 0.13 -25.23
C LEU A 194 1.27 -0.29 -26.42
N ALA A 195 2.56 -0.03 -26.35
CA ALA A 195 3.54 -0.35 -27.38
C ALA A 195 4.69 -1.19 -26.81
N LEU A 196 5.37 -1.97 -27.66
CA LEU A 196 6.54 -2.77 -27.27
C LEU A 196 7.68 -1.94 -26.67
N ALA A 197 7.80 -0.67 -27.07
CA ALA A 197 8.76 0.31 -26.52
C ALA A 197 8.11 1.21 -25.45
N GLY A 198 7.10 0.71 -24.76
CA GLY A 198 6.39 1.43 -23.70
C GLY A 198 7.16 1.51 -22.38
N PRO A 199 6.55 2.10 -21.35
CA PRO A 199 7.19 2.26 -20.04
C PRO A 199 7.56 0.89 -19.42
N PRO A 200 8.61 0.85 -18.60
CA PRO A 200 9.03 -0.41 -17.98
C PRO A 200 7.94 -0.95 -17.02
N VAL A 201 7.74 -2.25 -17.05
CA VAL A 201 6.81 -2.94 -16.15
C VAL A 201 7.56 -3.31 -14.87
N THR A 202 7.60 -2.38 -13.93
CA THR A 202 8.27 -2.51 -12.63
C THR A 202 7.29 -2.41 -11.48
N GLN A 203 7.71 -2.86 -10.30
CA GLN A 203 6.91 -2.69 -9.08
C GLN A 203 6.66 -1.21 -8.75
N GLU A 204 7.63 -0.36 -9.02
CA GLU A 204 7.49 1.10 -8.87
C GLU A 204 6.40 1.66 -9.80
N ALA A 205 6.37 1.20 -11.06
CA ALA A 205 5.30 1.57 -12.00
C ALA A 205 3.91 1.09 -11.51
N ALA A 206 3.83 -0.11 -10.90
CA ALA A 206 2.59 -0.61 -10.32
C ALA A 206 2.12 0.25 -9.14
N LEU A 207 3.02 0.61 -8.24
CA LEU A 207 2.73 1.50 -7.11
C LEU A 207 2.39 2.93 -7.57
N GLY A 208 3.07 3.44 -8.60
CA GLY A 208 2.77 4.74 -9.20
C GLY A 208 1.39 4.79 -9.88
N LEU A 209 0.98 3.70 -10.53
CA LEU A 209 -0.38 3.58 -11.07
C LEU A 209 -1.41 3.46 -9.94
N LEU A 210 -1.11 2.67 -8.90
CA LEU A 210 -1.96 2.56 -7.72
C LEU A 210 -2.20 3.93 -7.06
N ALA A 211 -1.14 4.70 -6.82
CA ALA A 211 -1.23 6.03 -6.22
C ALA A 211 -2.08 7.01 -7.05
N ALA A 212 -2.06 6.89 -8.39
CA ALA A 212 -2.90 7.71 -9.25
C ALA A 212 -4.38 7.33 -9.21
N LEU A 213 -4.69 6.06 -8.95
CA LEU A 213 -6.05 5.57 -8.84
C LEU A 213 -6.64 5.78 -7.44
N ASP A 214 -5.78 5.75 -6.44
CA ASP A 214 -6.13 5.86 -5.02
C ASP A 214 -6.21 7.32 -4.53
N GLY A 215 -6.16 8.26 -5.45
CA GLY A 215 -5.95 9.71 -5.33
C GLY A 215 -6.68 10.48 -4.23
N HIS A 216 -7.44 9.84 -3.33
CA HIS A 216 -8.13 10.47 -2.19
C HIS A 216 -8.41 9.55 -1.00
N ALA A 217 -8.08 8.27 -1.08
CA ALA A 217 -8.27 7.37 0.05
C ALA A 217 -6.91 6.79 0.46
N HIS A 218 -6.45 7.11 1.65
CA HIS A 218 -5.45 6.34 2.38
C HIS A 218 -6.03 4.95 2.68
N ASP A 219 -6.51 4.27 1.63
CA ASP A 219 -7.28 3.05 1.81
C ASP A 219 -6.32 1.88 1.98
N ALA A 220 -6.29 1.35 3.19
CA ALA A 220 -5.53 0.17 3.56
C ALA A 220 -5.97 -1.11 2.81
N THR A 221 -6.74 -0.99 1.72
CA THR A 221 -7.35 -2.10 1.00
C THR A 221 -6.71 -2.42 -0.35
N ALA A 222 -6.04 -1.45 -0.98
CA ALA A 222 -5.48 -1.63 -2.32
C ALA A 222 -4.14 -2.37 -2.30
N LEU A 223 -3.92 -3.27 -3.28
CA LEU A 223 -2.71 -4.06 -3.46
C LEU A 223 -2.21 -3.95 -4.90
N ALA A 224 -0.89 -4.02 -5.09
CA ALA A 224 -0.26 -3.98 -6.40
C ALA A 224 0.90 -4.98 -6.52
N THR A 225 1.01 -5.65 -7.67
CA THR A 225 2.13 -6.53 -8.01
C THR A 225 2.44 -6.45 -9.50
N VAL A 226 3.56 -7.03 -9.91
CA VAL A 226 3.93 -7.25 -11.30
C VAL A 226 3.95 -8.75 -11.58
N ARG A 227 3.22 -9.19 -12.61
CA ARG A 227 3.16 -10.58 -13.02
C ARG A 227 3.12 -10.73 -14.52
N ALA A 228 3.94 -11.63 -15.07
CA ALA A 228 4.01 -11.89 -16.52
C ALA A 228 4.14 -10.60 -17.36
N SER A 229 5.02 -9.69 -16.95
CA SER A 229 5.23 -8.37 -17.58
C SER A 229 3.98 -7.47 -17.64
N ARG A 230 3.08 -7.64 -16.66
CA ARG A 230 1.87 -6.82 -16.49
C ARG A 230 1.81 -6.24 -15.08
N LEU A 231 1.27 -5.04 -14.97
CA LEU A 231 0.90 -4.42 -13.71
C LEU A 231 -0.45 -5.02 -13.27
N VAL A 232 -0.54 -5.50 -12.05
CA VAL A 232 -1.77 -6.08 -11.49
C VAL A 232 -2.12 -5.35 -10.22
N LEU A 233 -3.30 -4.73 -10.20
CA LEU A 233 -3.79 -3.96 -9.07
C LEU A 233 -5.13 -4.54 -8.60
N LEU A 234 -5.25 -4.76 -7.31
CA LEU A 234 -6.51 -5.09 -6.65
C LEU A 234 -6.97 -3.85 -5.89
N LEU A 235 -8.14 -3.35 -6.23
CA LEU A 235 -8.66 -2.05 -5.81
C LEU A 235 -10.08 -2.19 -5.23
N PRO A 236 -10.53 -1.27 -4.37
CA PRO A 236 -11.96 -1.09 -4.14
C PRO A 236 -12.70 -0.81 -5.44
N ALA A 237 -13.92 -1.31 -5.58
CA ALA A 237 -14.68 -1.18 -6.83
C ALA A 237 -14.83 0.28 -7.31
N ALA A 238 -14.96 1.24 -6.40
CA ALA A 238 -15.10 2.66 -6.72
C ALA A 238 -13.84 3.26 -7.39
N ALA A 239 -12.64 2.76 -7.07
CA ALA A 239 -11.38 3.28 -7.61
C ALA A 239 -11.19 2.97 -9.10
N GLY A 240 -11.88 1.95 -9.64
CA GLY A 240 -11.82 1.59 -11.06
C GLY A 240 -12.29 2.68 -12.03
N ALA A 241 -13.09 3.63 -11.58
CA ALA A 241 -13.62 4.70 -12.43
C ALA A 241 -12.53 5.65 -12.98
N ALA A 242 -11.42 5.84 -12.29
CA ALA A 242 -10.29 6.68 -12.72
C ALA A 242 -9.30 5.94 -13.65
N ALA A 243 -9.45 4.61 -13.84
CA ALA A 243 -8.51 3.80 -14.58
C ALA A 243 -8.29 4.25 -16.04
N PRO A 244 -9.31 4.64 -16.83
CA PRO A 244 -9.10 5.06 -18.22
C PRO A 244 -8.11 6.23 -18.36
N GLU A 245 -8.26 7.25 -17.53
CA GLU A 245 -7.41 8.44 -17.55
C GLU A 245 -5.99 8.12 -17.05
N ALA A 246 -5.87 7.40 -15.93
CA ALA A 246 -4.58 7.00 -15.38
C ALA A 246 -3.75 6.13 -16.35
N LEU A 247 -4.40 5.23 -17.11
CA LEU A 247 -3.78 4.42 -18.16
C LEU A 247 -3.34 5.28 -19.35
N ARG A 248 -4.20 6.22 -19.79
CA ARG A 248 -3.92 7.11 -20.91
C ARG A 248 -2.68 7.96 -20.66
N GLU A 249 -2.58 8.56 -19.46
CA GLU A 249 -1.44 9.40 -19.07
C GLU A 249 -0.11 8.65 -19.06
N ARG A 250 -0.17 7.35 -18.75
CA ARG A 250 1.03 6.49 -18.62
C ARG A 250 1.35 5.68 -19.88
N GLY A 251 0.62 5.87 -20.98
CA GLY A 251 0.83 5.09 -22.18
C GLY A 251 0.56 3.60 -22.01
N LEU A 252 -0.36 3.25 -21.12
CA LEU A 252 -0.79 1.88 -20.82
C LEU A 252 -2.13 1.58 -21.46
N ARG A 253 -2.41 0.28 -21.64
CA ARG A 253 -3.75 -0.29 -21.89
C ARG A 253 -4.05 -1.30 -20.80
N GLY A 254 -5.33 -1.61 -20.56
CA GLY A 254 -5.69 -2.51 -19.46
C GLY A 254 -7.01 -3.19 -19.65
N CYS A 255 -7.30 -4.09 -18.73
CA CYS A 255 -8.59 -4.74 -18.53
C CYS A 255 -8.96 -4.68 -17.04
N ALA A 256 -10.16 -4.18 -16.73
CA ALA A 256 -10.68 -4.12 -15.37
C ALA A 256 -11.84 -5.10 -15.22
N ILE A 257 -11.75 -5.97 -14.23
CA ILE A 257 -12.79 -6.95 -13.88
C ILE A 257 -13.29 -6.63 -12.47
N SER A 258 -14.58 -6.39 -12.34
CA SER A 258 -15.23 -6.16 -11.06
C SER A 258 -15.76 -7.46 -10.45
N GLY A 259 -15.74 -7.58 -9.14
CA GLY A 259 -16.27 -8.74 -8.43
C GLY A 259 -16.81 -8.38 -7.06
N GLU A 260 -17.81 -9.17 -6.65
CA GLU A 260 -18.47 -9.05 -5.35
C GLU A 260 -17.91 -10.03 -4.30
N SER A 261 -17.02 -10.95 -4.70
CA SER A 261 -16.46 -11.96 -3.81
C SER A 261 -15.02 -12.29 -4.17
N GLN A 262 -14.16 -12.28 -3.16
CA GLN A 262 -12.72 -12.44 -3.28
C GLN A 262 -12.27 -13.82 -3.78
N ASP A 263 -13.12 -14.85 -3.69
CA ASP A 263 -12.87 -16.21 -4.24
C ASP A 263 -12.77 -16.21 -5.77
N ARG A 264 -13.30 -15.17 -6.44
CA ARG A 264 -13.28 -15.02 -7.89
C ARG A 264 -12.05 -14.28 -8.42
N ILE A 265 -11.16 -13.76 -7.57
CA ILE A 265 -10.00 -12.96 -8.00
C ILE A 265 -9.10 -13.74 -8.97
N ALA A 266 -8.85 -15.02 -8.73
CA ALA A 266 -8.05 -15.86 -9.65
C ALA A 266 -8.70 -16.05 -11.02
N VAL A 267 -10.03 -16.15 -11.07
CA VAL A 267 -10.79 -16.24 -12.32
C VAL A 267 -10.77 -14.88 -13.03
N ALA A 268 -11.00 -13.79 -12.29
CA ALA A 268 -10.94 -12.42 -12.80
C ALA A 268 -9.57 -12.10 -13.43
N TYR A 269 -8.48 -12.50 -12.77
CA TYR A 269 -7.13 -12.33 -13.32
C TYR A 269 -6.95 -13.07 -14.65
N ARG A 270 -7.34 -14.34 -14.72
CA ARG A 270 -7.23 -15.11 -15.97
C ARG A 270 -8.07 -14.51 -17.08
N LEU A 271 -9.29 -14.07 -16.76
CA LEU A 271 -10.17 -13.43 -17.72
C LEU A 271 -9.58 -12.12 -18.26
N ALA A 272 -9.04 -11.28 -17.39
CA ALA A 272 -8.40 -10.03 -17.77
C ALA A 272 -7.12 -10.25 -18.60
N ALA A 273 -6.29 -11.23 -18.21
CA ALA A 273 -5.07 -11.57 -18.93
C ALA A 273 -5.38 -12.12 -20.32
N ASP A 274 -6.31 -13.06 -20.45
CA ASP A 274 -6.78 -13.62 -21.72
C ASP A 274 -7.37 -12.52 -22.63
N ALA A 275 -8.12 -11.57 -22.06
CA ALA A 275 -8.67 -10.46 -22.80
C ALA A 275 -7.58 -9.58 -23.41
N LEU A 276 -6.52 -9.26 -22.66
CA LEU A 276 -5.39 -8.48 -23.15
C LEU A 276 -4.60 -9.22 -24.23
N ASP A 277 -4.45 -10.54 -24.12
CA ASP A 277 -3.78 -11.37 -25.13
C ASP A 277 -4.54 -11.48 -26.45
N THR A 278 -5.89 -11.44 -26.40
CA THR A 278 -6.73 -11.73 -27.58
C THR A 278 -7.44 -10.52 -28.16
N ALA A 279 -7.45 -9.38 -27.45
CA ALA A 279 -8.16 -8.18 -27.90
C ALA A 279 -7.54 -7.59 -29.16
N PRO A 280 -8.35 -7.36 -30.21
CA PRO A 280 -7.89 -6.64 -31.38
C PRO A 280 -7.57 -5.17 -31.04
N ALA A 281 -6.66 -4.55 -31.78
CA ALA A 281 -6.21 -3.20 -31.50
C ALA A 281 -7.35 -2.17 -31.36
N HIS A 282 -8.40 -2.30 -32.17
CA HIS A 282 -9.55 -1.39 -32.14
C HIS A 282 -10.45 -1.55 -30.90
N ALA A 283 -10.36 -2.68 -30.17
CA ALA A 283 -11.12 -2.90 -28.94
C ALA A 283 -10.63 -1.99 -27.79
N HIS A 284 -9.39 -1.55 -27.85
CA HIS A 284 -8.81 -0.64 -26.86
C HIS A 284 -9.09 0.85 -27.12
N HIS A 285 -9.72 1.19 -28.23
CA HIS A 285 -10.04 2.58 -28.58
C HIS A 285 -11.50 2.91 -28.20
N PRO A 286 -11.80 4.11 -27.67
CA PRO A 286 -10.86 5.21 -27.31
C PRO A 286 -10.30 5.11 -25.88
N ALA A 287 -10.90 4.29 -25.02
CA ALA A 287 -10.67 4.34 -23.58
C ALA A 287 -9.42 3.57 -23.10
N ARG A 288 -8.79 2.77 -23.97
CA ARG A 288 -7.64 1.90 -23.62
C ARG A 288 -7.90 0.92 -22.48
N LEU A 289 -9.13 0.81 -22.02
CA LEU A 289 -9.58 -0.05 -20.94
C LEU A 289 -10.70 -0.98 -21.43
N LEU A 290 -10.44 -2.28 -21.37
CA LEU A 290 -11.46 -3.32 -21.53
C LEU A 290 -12.23 -3.49 -20.21
N THR A 291 -13.53 -3.72 -20.32
CA THR A 291 -14.40 -3.96 -19.17
C THR A 291 -14.72 -5.45 -19.03
N ASP A 292 -15.41 -5.83 -17.95
CA ASP A 292 -15.95 -7.19 -17.77
C ASP A 292 -16.67 -7.73 -19.00
N GLY A 293 -17.55 -6.90 -19.57
CA GLY A 293 -18.31 -7.30 -20.76
C GLY A 293 -17.44 -7.57 -21.97
N ASP A 294 -16.39 -6.77 -22.19
CA ASP A 294 -15.43 -6.97 -23.27
C ASP A 294 -14.64 -8.25 -23.07
N ALA A 295 -14.17 -8.49 -21.85
CA ALA A 295 -13.41 -9.68 -21.52
C ALA A 295 -14.24 -10.96 -21.67
N GLN A 296 -15.51 -10.95 -21.27
CA GLN A 296 -16.43 -12.07 -21.45
C GLN A 296 -16.72 -12.35 -22.94
N VAL A 297 -16.90 -11.30 -23.75
CA VAL A 297 -17.09 -11.47 -25.19
C VAL A 297 -15.84 -12.05 -25.85
N LEU A 298 -14.65 -11.55 -25.51
CA LEU A 298 -13.37 -12.08 -26.00
C LEU A 298 -13.15 -13.53 -25.59
N ALA A 299 -13.47 -13.87 -24.34
CA ALA A 299 -13.38 -15.25 -23.85
C ALA A 299 -14.34 -16.18 -24.58
N LEU A 300 -15.57 -15.74 -24.86
CA LEU A 300 -16.54 -16.50 -25.65
C LEU A 300 -16.04 -16.75 -27.07
N LEU A 301 -15.62 -15.69 -27.76
CA LEU A 301 -15.10 -15.78 -29.13
C LEU A 301 -13.83 -16.64 -29.22
N GLY A 302 -13.01 -16.62 -28.20
CA GLY A 302 -11.80 -17.45 -28.09
C GLY A 302 -12.03 -18.86 -27.57
N GLY A 303 -13.26 -19.26 -27.26
CA GLY A 303 -13.58 -20.58 -26.69
C GLY A 303 -12.90 -20.82 -25.33
N ARG A 304 -12.72 -19.79 -24.53
CA ARG A 304 -12.01 -19.86 -23.25
C ARG A 304 -12.92 -20.44 -22.14
N PRO A 305 -12.39 -21.29 -21.23
CA PRO A 305 -13.19 -21.88 -20.15
C PRO A 305 -13.78 -20.85 -19.17
N ALA A 306 -13.20 -19.64 -19.12
CA ALA A 306 -13.66 -18.56 -18.26
C ALA A 306 -14.87 -17.80 -18.83
N ALA A 307 -15.28 -18.07 -20.07
CA ALA A 307 -16.47 -17.47 -20.67
C ALA A 307 -17.74 -17.88 -19.92
N ALA A 308 -18.55 -16.90 -19.58
CA ALA A 308 -19.84 -17.07 -18.93
C ALA A 308 -20.93 -16.36 -19.76
N PRO A 309 -21.48 -17.00 -20.81
CA PRO A 309 -22.40 -16.37 -21.73
C PRO A 309 -23.62 -15.73 -21.05
N GLU A 310 -24.11 -16.34 -19.98
CA GLU A 310 -25.25 -15.86 -19.18
C GLU A 310 -24.96 -14.51 -18.48
N GLN A 311 -23.67 -14.15 -18.30
CA GLN A 311 -23.28 -12.88 -17.71
C GLN A 311 -23.16 -11.75 -18.74
N ILE A 312 -22.90 -12.08 -20.02
CA ILE A 312 -22.63 -11.09 -21.07
C ILE A 312 -23.83 -10.14 -21.25
N SER A 313 -25.04 -10.71 -21.39
CA SER A 313 -26.23 -9.87 -21.54
C SER A 313 -26.45 -8.95 -20.33
N ARG A 314 -26.28 -9.48 -19.13
CA ARG A 314 -26.41 -8.69 -17.89
C ARG A 314 -25.36 -7.58 -17.78
N LEU A 315 -24.10 -7.87 -18.08
CA LEU A 315 -23.00 -6.89 -18.01
C LEU A 315 -23.14 -5.78 -19.06
N ILE A 316 -23.58 -6.12 -20.26
CA ILE A 316 -23.60 -5.18 -21.40
C ILE A 316 -24.98 -4.51 -21.55
N LEU A 317 -26.08 -5.28 -21.47
CA LEU A 317 -27.44 -4.78 -21.69
C LEU A 317 -28.22 -4.54 -20.39
N GLY A 318 -27.72 -4.99 -19.25
CA GLY A 318 -28.43 -4.88 -17.97
C GLY A 318 -29.03 -3.49 -17.69
N PRO A 319 -28.32 -2.38 -17.98
CA PRO A 319 -28.90 -1.05 -17.88
C PRO A 319 -30.13 -0.80 -18.75
N LEU A 320 -30.27 -1.49 -19.89
CA LEU A 320 -31.39 -1.33 -20.84
C LEU A 320 -32.57 -2.26 -20.57
N VAL A 321 -32.36 -3.34 -19.85
CA VAL A 321 -33.42 -4.37 -19.55
C VAL A 321 -34.30 -3.92 -18.39
N ARG A 322 -34.03 -2.81 -17.73
CA ARG A 322 -34.85 -2.30 -16.63
C ARG A 322 -36.23 -1.83 -17.09
N PRO A 323 -37.26 -1.92 -16.22
CA PRO A 323 -38.59 -1.44 -16.54
C PRO A 323 -38.62 -0.01 -17.09
N GLY A 324 -39.46 0.24 -18.09
CA GLY A 324 -39.60 1.56 -18.74
C GLY A 324 -38.59 1.86 -19.82
N ARG A 325 -37.65 0.96 -20.10
CA ARG A 325 -36.59 1.18 -21.14
C ARG A 325 -36.80 0.39 -22.45
N GLY A 326 -37.93 -0.29 -22.59
CA GLY A 326 -38.28 -1.01 -23.82
C GLY A 326 -38.11 -0.22 -25.11
N PRO A 327 -38.47 1.09 -25.17
CA PRO A 327 -38.25 1.90 -26.39
C PRO A 327 -36.78 2.13 -26.73
N LEU A 328 -35.84 2.09 -25.74
CA LEU A 328 -34.40 2.16 -26.01
C LEU A 328 -33.86 0.83 -26.50
N LEU A 329 -34.30 -0.27 -25.90
CA LEU A 329 -33.93 -1.63 -26.34
C LEU A 329 -34.42 -1.88 -27.76
N ALA A 330 -35.67 -1.54 -28.09
CA ALA A 330 -36.20 -1.62 -29.47
C ALA A 330 -35.39 -0.75 -30.45
N ALA A 331 -35.01 0.46 -30.05
CA ALA A 331 -34.18 1.31 -30.90
C ALA A 331 -32.80 0.73 -31.16
N LEU A 332 -32.17 0.11 -30.14
CA LEU A 332 -30.90 -0.58 -30.30
C LEU A 332 -31.01 -1.75 -31.23
N THR A 333 -31.99 -2.65 -30.98
CA THR A 333 -32.23 -3.87 -31.78
C THR A 333 -32.42 -3.50 -33.25
N THR A 334 -33.35 -2.59 -33.53
CA THR A 334 -33.62 -2.18 -34.93
C THR A 334 -32.40 -1.53 -35.59
N TYR A 335 -31.62 -0.74 -34.82
CA TYR A 335 -30.39 -0.12 -35.35
C TYR A 335 -29.32 -1.18 -35.69
N LEU A 336 -29.15 -2.19 -34.85
CA LEU A 336 -28.22 -3.29 -35.11
C LEU A 336 -28.61 -4.12 -36.34
N ASP A 337 -29.91 -4.37 -36.53
CA ASP A 337 -30.46 -5.13 -37.68
C ASP A 337 -30.35 -4.36 -38.97
N GLU A 338 -30.71 -3.07 -38.97
CA GLU A 338 -30.76 -2.22 -40.17
C GLU A 338 -29.41 -1.67 -40.60
N GLY A 339 -28.45 -1.63 -39.68
CA GLY A 339 -27.10 -1.13 -39.91
C GLY A 339 -26.99 0.39 -40.09
N SER A 340 -28.12 1.10 -40.18
CA SER A 340 -28.11 2.58 -40.34
C SER A 340 -29.19 3.28 -39.51
N ALA A 341 -28.86 4.45 -38.95
CA ALA A 341 -29.80 5.22 -38.16
C ALA A 341 -31.03 5.71 -38.96
N ASN A 342 -30.87 5.96 -40.23
CA ASN A 342 -31.99 6.42 -41.06
C ASN A 342 -32.93 5.26 -41.41
N ALA A 343 -32.42 4.08 -41.68
CA ALA A 343 -33.23 2.91 -41.93
C ALA A 343 -33.98 2.51 -40.64
N ALA A 344 -33.30 2.39 -39.53
CA ALA A 344 -33.89 2.06 -38.24
C ALA A 344 -34.97 3.08 -37.77
N ALA A 345 -34.78 4.36 -38.05
CA ALA A 345 -35.78 5.39 -37.79
C ALA A 345 -37.04 5.17 -38.60
N ARG A 346 -36.93 4.80 -39.88
CA ARG A 346 -38.07 4.49 -40.74
C ARG A 346 -38.81 3.25 -40.25
N SER A 347 -38.08 2.19 -39.95
CA SER A 347 -38.68 0.92 -39.44
C SER A 347 -39.44 1.12 -38.13
N LEU A 348 -39.01 2.06 -37.29
CA LEU A 348 -39.66 2.36 -36.01
C LEU A 348 -40.73 3.49 -36.14
N GLY A 349 -40.96 4.05 -37.30
CA GLY A 349 -41.86 5.22 -37.47
C GLY A 349 -41.38 6.46 -36.71
N LEU A 350 -40.06 6.65 -36.55
CA LEU A 350 -39.45 7.75 -35.80
C LEU A 350 -38.78 8.77 -36.71
N HIS A 351 -38.76 10.00 -36.29
CA HIS A 351 -37.87 10.98 -36.93
C HIS A 351 -36.38 10.63 -36.70
N PRO A 352 -35.49 10.74 -37.68
CA PRO A 352 -34.06 10.41 -37.51
C PRO A 352 -33.37 11.04 -36.31
N GLN A 353 -33.75 12.26 -35.94
CA GLN A 353 -33.23 12.95 -34.75
C GLN A 353 -33.62 12.24 -33.47
N SER A 354 -34.88 11.74 -33.38
CA SER A 354 -35.37 11.00 -32.22
C SER A 354 -34.60 9.69 -32.03
N LEU A 355 -34.29 8.99 -33.11
CA LEU A 355 -33.46 7.78 -33.03
C LEU A 355 -32.04 8.09 -32.61
N ARG A 356 -31.40 9.13 -33.19
CA ARG A 356 -30.06 9.57 -32.76
C ARG A 356 -29.99 9.94 -31.29
N TYR A 357 -31.04 10.58 -30.76
CA TYR A 357 -31.16 10.87 -29.33
C TYR A 357 -31.21 9.56 -28.52
N ARG A 358 -32.03 8.57 -28.93
CA ARG A 358 -32.12 7.28 -28.25
C ARG A 358 -30.79 6.54 -28.28
N LEU A 359 -30.08 6.50 -29.42
CA LEU A 359 -28.75 5.88 -29.51
C LEU A 359 -27.73 6.56 -28.60
N ARG A 360 -27.76 7.90 -28.48
CA ARG A 360 -26.91 8.62 -27.52
C ARG A 360 -27.24 8.24 -26.09
N ARG A 361 -28.54 8.17 -25.77
CA ARG A 361 -28.99 7.75 -24.42
C ARG A 361 -28.60 6.30 -24.10
N ILE A 362 -28.59 5.42 -25.10
CA ILE A 362 -28.07 4.05 -24.95
C ILE A 362 -26.57 4.09 -24.62
N ALA A 363 -25.80 4.90 -25.35
CA ALA A 363 -24.37 5.06 -25.08
C ALA A 363 -24.09 5.56 -23.65
N ASP A 364 -24.85 6.56 -23.18
CA ASP A 364 -24.73 7.08 -21.82
C ASP A 364 -25.04 6.01 -20.75
N LEU A 365 -26.01 5.15 -20.99
CA LEU A 365 -26.47 4.15 -20.03
C LEU A 365 -25.62 2.90 -20.00
N THR A 366 -25.12 2.46 -21.16
CA THR A 366 -24.35 1.23 -21.31
C THR A 366 -22.84 1.49 -21.33
N LEU A 367 -22.44 2.76 -21.40
CA LEU A 367 -21.06 3.20 -21.65
C LEU A 367 -20.50 2.61 -22.96
N ARG A 368 -21.40 2.30 -23.95
CA ARG A 368 -21.08 1.71 -25.23
C ARG A 368 -21.80 2.45 -26.34
N ASP A 369 -21.02 3.00 -27.27
CA ASP A 369 -21.57 3.66 -28.46
C ASP A 369 -21.88 2.63 -29.56
N PRO A 370 -23.16 2.45 -29.96
CA PRO A 370 -23.51 1.51 -31.02
C PRO A 370 -22.90 1.84 -32.39
N ARG A 371 -22.27 3.00 -32.54
CA ARG A 371 -21.59 3.43 -33.77
C ARG A 371 -20.12 3.02 -33.82
N ASP A 372 -19.52 2.76 -32.67
CA ASP A 372 -18.16 2.22 -32.57
C ASP A 372 -18.15 0.74 -32.98
N PRO A 373 -17.26 0.29 -33.86
CA PRO A 373 -17.28 -1.09 -34.39
C PRO A 373 -17.15 -2.17 -33.31
N TRP A 374 -16.29 -1.99 -32.33
CA TRP A 374 -16.10 -2.95 -31.25
C TRP A 374 -17.30 -2.98 -30.29
N GLN A 375 -17.76 -1.81 -29.86
CA GLN A 375 -18.86 -1.68 -28.93
C GLN A 375 -20.19 -2.14 -29.58
N ARG A 376 -20.36 -1.90 -30.89
CA ARG A 376 -21.48 -2.46 -31.66
C ARG A 376 -21.47 -3.98 -31.65
N LEU A 377 -20.32 -4.61 -31.91
CA LEU A 377 -20.17 -6.06 -31.90
C LEU A 377 -20.53 -6.63 -30.52
N THR A 378 -20.02 -6.04 -29.42
CA THR A 378 -20.32 -6.49 -28.07
C THR A 378 -21.80 -6.35 -27.70
N LEU A 379 -22.47 -5.27 -28.14
CA LEU A 379 -23.91 -5.07 -27.97
C LEU A 379 -24.72 -6.12 -28.74
N ASP A 380 -24.30 -6.46 -29.95
CA ASP A 380 -25.00 -7.43 -30.82
C ASP A 380 -24.85 -8.85 -30.28
N ILE A 381 -23.66 -9.24 -29.83
CA ILE A 381 -23.41 -10.51 -29.14
C ILE A 381 -24.29 -10.61 -27.87
N ALA A 382 -24.28 -9.54 -27.03
CA ALA A 382 -25.07 -9.53 -25.81
C ALA A 382 -26.57 -9.66 -26.04
N ARG A 383 -27.08 -9.06 -27.10
CA ARG A 383 -28.48 -9.22 -27.57
C ARG A 383 -28.78 -10.65 -28.00
N THR A 384 -27.88 -11.23 -28.79
CA THR A 384 -28.05 -12.56 -29.38
C THR A 384 -28.07 -13.67 -28.29
N ILE A 385 -27.27 -13.53 -27.27
CA ILE A 385 -27.15 -14.49 -26.16
C ILE A 385 -28.27 -14.29 -25.10
N GLY A 386 -28.78 -13.07 -24.98
CA GLY A 386 -29.76 -12.71 -23.95
C GLY A 386 -31.21 -13.16 -24.26
N HIS A 387 -31.42 -13.91 -25.30
CA HIS A 387 -32.72 -14.46 -25.68
C HIS A 387 -32.90 -15.89 -25.18
#